data_a47a32140c03eae0a0f218d47b7a2934
#
_entry.id   a47a32140c03eae0a0f218d47b7a2934
#
_cell.length_a   1.000
_cell.length_b   1.000
_cell.length_c   1.000
_cell.angle_alpha   90.00
_cell.angle_beta   90.00
_cell.angle_gamma   90.00
#
_symmetry.space_group_name_H-M   'P 1'
#
loop_
_entity.id
_entity.type
_entity.pdbx_description
1 polymer ?
#
loop_
_entity_poly.entity_id
_entity_poly.type
_entity_poly.pdbx_seq_one_letter_code
_entity_poly.pdbx_strand_id
1 'polypeptide(L)'
;MPLRLPDKLPAIELLKKDNIFVMNETRAHTQMVRPLRIVVLNLMPLKITTETDLVRLLSNTPLQIEINFMRLKSHTPRNTPVEHMQMFYKSFKELSLQKWDGMIVTGAPIELMPFEDVEYWQEIQTIFNWARTHVTSTLYICWAAQAGLYHFYGIPKHELPQKMFGVFRQYPLIPDLPIFRGFDDTFMMPHSRHTEVWRSDIEKVHELKIIAESPDSGVSMVMAREGREFFITGHLEYAPDTLDKEYKRDNGKRNDVVKPFNYYRDDDPSKGPFVSWRSYANLFFCNWINYYVYQETPYNIEEIE
;
A
#
# COMPACT_ATOMS: atom_id res chain seq x y z
N MET A 1 -14.68 14.41 7.29
CA MET A 1 -15.89 13.68 6.88
C MET A 1 -15.52 12.21 6.70
N PRO A 2 -16.44 11.26 6.91
CA PRO A 2 -16.08 9.85 6.99
C PRO A 2 -15.90 9.20 5.63
N LEU A 3 -15.14 8.11 5.65
CA LEU A 3 -14.93 7.21 4.52
C LEU A 3 -16.26 6.64 4.02
N ARG A 4 -16.51 6.73 2.72
CA ARG A 4 -17.64 6.11 2.05
C ARG A 4 -17.26 4.69 1.62
N LEU A 5 -17.98 3.70 2.13
CA LEU A 5 -17.74 2.30 1.85
C LEU A 5 -18.98 1.65 1.23
N PRO A 6 -18.80 0.62 0.38
CA PRO A 6 -19.89 -0.21 -0.10
C PRO A 6 -20.69 -0.78 1.08
N ASP A 7 -22.02 -0.73 0.99
CA ASP A 7 -22.89 -1.35 1.99
C ASP A 7 -22.50 -2.83 2.15
N LYS A 8 -22.45 -3.31 3.39
CA LYS A 8 -22.11 -4.69 3.75
C LYS A 8 -20.62 -5.08 3.59
N LEU A 9 -19.69 -4.14 3.31
CA LEU A 9 -18.26 -4.48 3.35
C LEU A 9 -17.87 -4.93 4.76
N PRO A 10 -17.23 -6.11 4.93
CA PRO A 10 -16.87 -6.66 6.26
C PRO A 10 -16.04 -5.72 7.13
N ALA A 11 -15.20 -4.88 6.49
CA ALA A 11 -14.40 -3.88 7.18
C ALA A 11 -15.23 -2.89 8.01
N ILE A 12 -16.48 -2.60 7.66
CA ILE A 12 -17.36 -1.65 8.37
C ILE A 12 -17.53 -2.06 9.85
N GLU A 13 -17.78 -3.34 10.12
CA GLU A 13 -18.00 -3.81 11.48
C GLU A 13 -16.72 -3.79 12.32
N LEU A 14 -15.56 -4.03 11.70
CA LEU A 14 -14.27 -3.94 12.37
C LEU A 14 -13.91 -2.49 12.69
N LEU A 15 -14.13 -1.57 11.76
CA LEU A 15 -13.88 -0.13 11.94
C LEU A 15 -14.76 0.47 13.04
N LYS A 16 -16.02 0.05 13.15
CA LYS A 16 -16.91 0.46 14.25
C LYS A 16 -16.36 0.02 15.61
N LYS A 17 -15.80 -1.18 15.72
CA LYS A 17 -15.15 -1.65 16.96
C LYS A 17 -13.91 -0.83 17.31
N ASP A 18 -13.21 -0.31 16.33
CA ASP A 18 -12.06 0.57 16.51
C ASP A 18 -12.47 2.04 16.77
N ASN A 19 -13.77 2.34 16.94
CA ASN A 19 -14.34 3.68 17.08
C ASN A 19 -14.05 4.60 15.87
N ILE A 20 -13.87 4.02 14.69
CA ILE A 20 -13.66 4.75 13.44
C ILE A 20 -15.02 4.97 12.78
N PHE A 21 -15.37 6.24 12.56
CA PHE A 21 -16.62 6.57 11.91
C PHE A 21 -16.53 6.36 10.39
N VAL A 22 -17.40 5.53 9.86
CA VAL A 22 -17.55 5.29 8.41
C VAL A 22 -18.93 5.67 7.94
N MET A 23 -19.05 6.08 6.68
CA MET A 23 -20.32 6.39 6.05
C MET A 23 -20.65 5.31 5.02
N ASN A 24 -21.85 4.77 5.08
CA ASN A 24 -22.32 3.87 4.02
C ASN A 24 -22.75 4.67 2.78
N GLU A 25 -22.88 4.00 1.65
CA GLU A 25 -23.25 4.63 0.37
C GLU A 25 -24.57 5.39 0.47
N THR A 26 -25.58 4.79 1.10
CA THR A 26 -26.91 5.40 1.25
C THR A 26 -26.85 6.76 1.92
N ARG A 27 -26.07 6.90 3.00
CA ARG A 27 -25.91 8.19 3.71
C ARG A 27 -25.06 9.17 2.92
N ALA A 28 -24.04 8.69 2.21
CA ALA A 28 -23.15 9.56 1.42
C ALA A 28 -23.88 10.29 0.29
N HIS A 29 -24.86 9.65 -0.34
CA HIS A 29 -25.66 10.26 -1.41
C HIS A 29 -26.50 11.46 -0.98
N THR A 30 -26.70 11.67 0.32
CA THR A 30 -27.42 12.85 0.84
C THR A 30 -26.54 14.10 0.96
N GLN A 31 -25.24 14.00 0.68
CA GLN A 31 -24.30 15.12 0.78
C GLN A 31 -23.82 15.56 -0.61
N MET A 32 -23.93 16.86 -0.91
CA MET A 32 -23.50 17.47 -2.18
C MET A 32 -21.99 17.79 -2.18
N VAL A 33 -21.13 16.81 -1.86
CA VAL A 33 -19.67 16.97 -1.88
C VAL A 33 -19.08 15.90 -2.76
N ARG A 34 -18.25 16.29 -3.74
CA ARG A 34 -17.50 15.31 -4.55
C ARG A 34 -16.52 14.56 -3.65
N PRO A 35 -16.68 13.26 -3.46
CA PRO A 35 -15.67 12.47 -2.74
C PRO A 35 -14.41 12.34 -3.58
N LEU A 36 -13.26 12.19 -2.91
CA LEU A 36 -12.05 11.68 -3.56
C LEU A 36 -12.26 10.22 -3.91
N ARG A 37 -12.00 9.86 -5.16
CA ARG A 37 -12.14 8.49 -5.65
C ARG A 37 -10.80 7.81 -5.64
N ILE A 38 -10.65 6.78 -4.82
CA ILE A 38 -9.43 5.97 -4.72
C ILE A 38 -9.70 4.56 -5.22
N VAL A 39 -8.86 4.10 -6.13
CA VAL A 39 -8.89 2.70 -6.59
C VAL A 39 -7.79 1.90 -5.90
N VAL A 40 -8.10 0.70 -5.45
CA VAL A 40 -7.16 -0.22 -4.80
C VAL A 40 -7.05 -1.49 -5.62
N LEU A 41 -5.90 -1.70 -6.26
CA LEU A 41 -5.55 -2.98 -6.86
C LEU A 41 -4.96 -3.87 -5.75
N ASN A 42 -5.80 -4.75 -5.21
CA ASN A 42 -5.43 -5.62 -4.11
C ASN A 42 -4.90 -6.96 -4.63
N LEU A 43 -3.57 -7.14 -4.60
CA LEU A 43 -2.88 -8.36 -5.05
C LEU A 43 -2.63 -9.35 -3.90
N MET A 44 -2.90 -8.96 -2.65
CA MET A 44 -2.68 -9.79 -1.48
C MET A 44 -3.61 -11.02 -1.46
N PRO A 45 -3.13 -12.17 -0.96
CA PRO A 45 -3.91 -13.40 -0.91
C PRO A 45 -5.08 -13.35 0.08
N LEU A 46 -4.92 -12.61 1.20
CA LEU A 46 -5.94 -12.40 2.23
C LEU A 46 -6.62 -11.03 2.03
N LYS A 47 -7.44 -10.92 0.99
CA LYS A 47 -8.00 -9.65 0.54
C LYS A 47 -8.78 -8.90 1.61
N ILE A 48 -9.64 -9.57 2.35
CA ILE A 48 -10.48 -8.96 3.40
C ILE A 48 -9.64 -8.32 4.51
N THR A 49 -8.52 -8.94 4.88
CA THR A 49 -7.58 -8.39 5.86
C THR A 49 -6.93 -7.12 5.33
N THR A 50 -6.39 -7.18 4.12
CA THR A 50 -5.74 -6.02 3.47
C THR A 50 -6.71 -4.88 3.22
N GLU A 51 -7.96 -5.17 2.83
CA GLU A 51 -9.03 -4.17 2.72
C GLU A 51 -9.22 -3.43 4.05
N THR A 52 -9.33 -4.18 5.14
CA THR A 52 -9.52 -3.60 6.48
C THR A 52 -8.33 -2.73 6.89
N ASP A 53 -7.11 -3.17 6.63
CA ASP A 53 -5.90 -2.43 6.98
C ASP A 53 -5.81 -1.11 6.21
N LEU A 54 -6.04 -1.12 4.90
CA LEU A 54 -6.03 0.08 4.07
C LEU A 54 -7.19 1.03 4.41
N VAL A 55 -8.39 0.49 4.58
CA VAL A 55 -9.57 1.29 4.90
C VAL A 55 -9.42 2.00 6.25
N ARG A 56 -8.80 1.35 7.24
CA ARG A 56 -8.49 1.95 8.54
C ARG A 56 -7.61 3.21 8.39
N LEU A 57 -6.57 3.16 7.55
CA LEU A 57 -5.66 4.29 7.32
C LEU A 57 -6.31 5.40 6.48
N LEU A 58 -7.03 5.03 5.43
CA LEU A 58 -7.74 5.98 4.56
C LEU A 58 -8.90 6.68 5.27
N SER A 59 -9.42 6.12 6.38
CA SER A 59 -10.49 6.76 7.17
C SER A 59 -10.00 7.88 8.09
N ASN A 60 -8.69 8.02 8.29
CA ASN A 60 -8.11 9.03 9.18
C ASN A 60 -7.93 10.40 8.51
N THR A 61 -8.99 10.91 7.87
CA THR A 61 -9.02 12.21 7.19
C THR A 61 -10.40 12.84 7.31
N PRO A 62 -10.50 14.19 7.33
CA PRO A 62 -11.78 14.87 7.24
C PRO A 62 -12.39 14.85 5.83
N LEU A 63 -11.64 14.44 4.81
CA LEU A 63 -12.12 14.39 3.43
C LEU A 63 -13.03 13.18 3.20
N GLN A 64 -14.02 13.34 2.34
CA GLN A 64 -14.85 12.21 1.92
C GLN A 64 -14.09 11.40 0.87
N ILE A 65 -13.92 10.09 1.12
CA ILE A 65 -13.23 9.16 0.23
C ILE A 65 -14.19 8.05 -0.18
N GLU A 66 -14.24 7.78 -1.48
CA GLU A 66 -14.89 6.62 -2.08
C GLU A 66 -13.82 5.62 -2.53
N ILE A 67 -13.89 4.38 -2.03
CA ILE A 67 -12.94 3.33 -2.38
C ILE A 67 -13.58 2.36 -3.36
N ASN A 68 -12.85 2.03 -4.43
CA ASN A 68 -13.20 0.98 -5.38
C ASN A 68 -12.09 -0.06 -5.43
N PHE A 69 -12.41 -1.31 -5.15
CA PHE A 69 -11.45 -2.41 -5.25
C PHE A 69 -11.39 -2.95 -6.66
N MET A 70 -10.17 -3.05 -7.19
CA MET A 70 -9.87 -3.61 -8.51
C MET A 70 -9.39 -5.05 -8.37
N ARG A 71 -9.88 -5.93 -9.25
CA ARG A 71 -9.37 -7.30 -9.41
C ARG A 71 -8.75 -7.49 -10.77
N LEU A 72 -7.76 -8.36 -10.84
CA LEU A 72 -7.22 -8.87 -12.10
C LEU A 72 -8.20 -9.83 -12.77
N LYS A 73 -8.21 -9.81 -14.08
CA LYS A 73 -8.97 -10.78 -14.89
C LYS A 73 -8.22 -12.10 -15.03
N SER A 74 -6.91 -12.03 -15.19
CA SER A 74 -6.01 -13.16 -15.42
C SER A 74 -5.69 -13.97 -14.16
N HIS A 75 -6.16 -13.53 -12.98
CA HIS A 75 -5.90 -14.22 -11.71
C HIS A 75 -7.15 -14.39 -10.86
N THR A 76 -7.41 -15.62 -10.41
CA THR A 76 -8.52 -15.92 -9.49
C THR A 76 -7.98 -16.13 -8.07
N PRO A 77 -8.40 -15.30 -7.08
CA PRO A 77 -7.98 -15.48 -5.70
C PRO A 77 -8.46 -16.82 -5.12
N ARG A 78 -7.54 -17.55 -4.45
CA ARG A 78 -7.88 -18.85 -3.84
C ARG A 78 -8.38 -18.72 -2.40
N ASN A 79 -8.04 -17.63 -1.71
CA ASN A 79 -8.30 -17.46 -0.27
C ASN A 79 -9.41 -16.43 0.03
N THR A 80 -10.18 -16.05 -0.96
CA THR A 80 -11.29 -15.09 -0.79
C THR A 80 -12.55 -15.67 -1.40
N PRO A 81 -13.69 -15.64 -0.69
CA PRO A 81 -14.97 -16.13 -1.22
C PRO A 81 -15.34 -15.46 -2.54
N VAL A 82 -15.89 -16.25 -3.46
CA VAL A 82 -16.29 -15.76 -4.80
C VAL A 82 -17.35 -14.66 -4.68
N GLU A 83 -18.29 -14.84 -3.75
CA GLU A 83 -19.37 -13.88 -3.48
C GLU A 83 -18.81 -12.53 -3.03
N HIS A 84 -17.76 -12.52 -2.19
CA HIS A 84 -17.08 -11.31 -1.78
C HIS A 84 -16.43 -10.59 -2.98
N MET A 85 -15.77 -11.36 -3.84
CA MET A 85 -15.15 -10.82 -5.06
C MET A 85 -16.18 -10.23 -6.03
N GLN A 86 -17.31 -10.90 -6.19
CA GLN A 86 -18.38 -10.41 -7.07
C GLN A 86 -19.08 -9.17 -6.52
N MET A 87 -19.20 -9.06 -5.21
CA MET A 87 -19.91 -7.95 -4.55
C MET A 87 -19.07 -6.68 -4.46
N PHE A 88 -17.77 -6.79 -4.19
CA PHE A 88 -16.94 -5.64 -3.82
C PHE A 88 -15.82 -5.30 -4.82
N TYR A 89 -15.50 -6.20 -5.76
CA TYR A 89 -14.41 -6.00 -6.71
C TYR A 89 -14.91 -5.78 -8.13
N LYS A 90 -14.39 -4.73 -8.76
CA LYS A 90 -14.63 -4.43 -10.17
C LYS A 90 -13.43 -4.86 -11.01
N SER A 91 -13.67 -5.20 -12.26
CA SER A 91 -12.60 -5.48 -13.23
C SER A 91 -11.91 -4.19 -13.67
N PHE A 92 -10.69 -4.31 -14.18
CA PHE A 92 -9.98 -3.20 -14.79
C PHE A 92 -10.81 -2.55 -15.91
N LYS A 93 -11.49 -3.34 -16.75
CA LYS A 93 -12.33 -2.83 -17.84
C LYS A 93 -13.45 -1.89 -17.34
N GLU A 94 -14.04 -2.19 -16.18
CA GLU A 94 -15.10 -1.34 -15.60
C GLU A 94 -14.57 -0.03 -15.03
N LEU A 95 -13.34 -0.05 -14.49
CA LEU A 95 -12.74 1.11 -13.84
C LEU A 95 -11.92 1.98 -14.79
N SER A 96 -11.40 1.42 -15.90
CA SER A 96 -10.50 2.10 -16.82
C SER A 96 -11.13 3.23 -17.64
N LEU A 97 -12.46 3.29 -17.68
CA LEU A 97 -13.21 4.35 -18.38
C LEU A 97 -13.29 5.67 -17.60
N GLN A 98 -12.78 5.70 -16.38
CA GLN A 98 -12.86 6.86 -15.49
C GLN A 98 -11.46 7.28 -15.06
N LYS A 99 -11.34 8.55 -14.65
CA LYS A 99 -10.15 9.07 -13.97
C LYS A 99 -10.34 9.03 -12.45
N TRP A 100 -9.22 8.96 -11.71
CA TRP A 100 -9.20 8.69 -10.28
C TRP A 100 -8.28 9.67 -9.56
N ASP A 101 -8.68 10.09 -8.37
CA ASP A 101 -7.85 10.97 -7.55
C ASP A 101 -6.60 10.25 -7.03
N GLY A 102 -6.74 8.99 -6.62
CA GLY A 102 -5.62 8.19 -6.13
C GLY A 102 -5.73 6.71 -6.45
N MET A 103 -4.59 6.03 -6.43
CA MET A 103 -4.52 4.57 -6.56
C MET A 103 -3.55 3.97 -5.55
N ILE A 104 -3.89 2.79 -5.04
CA ILE A 104 -2.99 1.96 -4.24
C ILE A 104 -2.85 0.61 -4.91
N VAL A 105 -1.62 0.17 -5.12
CA VAL A 105 -1.30 -1.18 -5.58
C VAL A 105 -0.59 -1.91 -4.44
N THR A 106 -1.19 -2.98 -3.94
CA THR A 106 -0.65 -3.72 -2.80
C THR A 106 0.48 -4.66 -3.21
N GLY A 107 1.22 -5.15 -2.23
CA GLY A 107 2.18 -6.25 -2.41
C GLY A 107 1.53 -7.55 -2.88
N ALA A 108 2.38 -8.50 -3.25
CA ALA A 108 2.02 -9.88 -3.57
C ALA A 108 3.13 -10.82 -3.09
N PRO A 109 2.84 -12.01 -2.56
CA PRO A 109 3.86 -12.93 -2.01
C PRO A 109 4.54 -13.76 -3.10
N ILE A 110 5.11 -13.09 -4.09
CA ILE A 110 5.76 -13.68 -5.29
C ILE A 110 7.11 -13.01 -5.59
N GLU A 111 7.78 -12.47 -4.57
CA GLU A 111 8.97 -11.64 -4.73
C GLU A 111 10.14 -12.38 -5.40
N LEU A 112 10.28 -13.69 -5.17
CA LEU A 112 11.37 -14.51 -5.74
C LEU A 112 11.16 -14.88 -7.21
N MET A 113 9.91 -14.75 -7.72
CA MET A 113 9.61 -15.05 -9.11
C MET A 113 10.06 -13.89 -10.02
N PRO A 114 10.77 -14.14 -11.14
CA PRO A 114 11.01 -13.11 -12.15
C PRO A 114 9.70 -12.42 -12.56
N PHE A 115 9.74 -11.13 -12.85
CA PHE A 115 8.50 -10.39 -13.17
C PHE A 115 7.81 -10.95 -14.41
N GLU A 116 8.59 -11.35 -15.42
CA GLU A 116 8.10 -11.91 -16.68
C GLU A 116 7.40 -13.26 -16.53
N ASP A 117 7.73 -14.01 -15.47
CA ASP A 117 7.14 -15.32 -15.17
C ASP A 117 5.82 -15.20 -14.37
N VAL A 118 5.46 -13.99 -13.94
CA VAL A 118 4.21 -13.74 -13.21
C VAL A 118 3.02 -13.86 -14.17
N GLU A 119 2.09 -14.80 -13.88
CA GLU A 119 0.92 -15.09 -14.73
C GLU A 119 0.16 -13.85 -15.20
N TYR A 120 0.06 -12.84 -14.36
CA TYR A 120 -0.69 -11.60 -14.62
C TYR A 120 0.21 -10.40 -14.94
N TRP A 121 1.48 -10.61 -15.31
CA TRP A 121 2.43 -9.52 -15.54
C TRP A 121 1.98 -8.54 -16.63
N GLN A 122 1.50 -9.04 -17.76
CA GLN A 122 1.03 -8.21 -18.87
C GLN A 122 -0.18 -7.34 -18.48
N GLU A 123 -1.09 -7.91 -17.67
CA GLU A 123 -2.24 -7.15 -17.16
C GLU A 123 -1.79 -6.05 -16.20
N ILE A 124 -0.83 -6.33 -15.31
CA ILE A 124 -0.23 -5.35 -14.40
C ILE A 124 0.44 -4.21 -15.17
N GLN A 125 1.23 -4.51 -16.20
CA GLN A 125 1.88 -3.49 -17.03
C GLN A 125 0.84 -2.59 -17.71
N THR A 126 -0.25 -3.15 -18.19
CA THR A 126 -1.37 -2.39 -18.77
C THR A 126 -2.00 -1.45 -17.75
N ILE A 127 -2.26 -1.95 -16.53
CA ILE A 127 -2.83 -1.16 -15.44
C ILE A 127 -1.85 -0.06 -15.00
N PHE A 128 -0.56 -0.35 -14.89
CA PHE A 128 0.46 0.63 -14.51
C PHE A 128 0.55 1.78 -15.53
N ASN A 129 0.58 1.46 -16.83
CA ASN A 129 0.60 2.47 -17.88
C ASN A 129 -0.68 3.32 -17.88
N TRP A 130 -1.84 2.68 -17.65
CA TRP A 130 -3.11 3.38 -17.52
C TRP A 130 -3.11 4.32 -16.30
N ALA A 131 -2.56 3.89 -15.17
CA ALA A 131 -2.51 4.70 -13.97
C ALA A 131 -1.78 6.02 -14.18
N ARG A 132 -0.72 6.05 -15.00
CA ARG A 132 0.05 7.27 -15.31
C ARG A 132 -0.76 8.40 -15.96
N THR A 133 -1.84 8.07 -16.64
CA THR A 133 -2.68 9.02 -17.40
C THR A 133 -4.09 9.18 -16.82
N HIS A 134 -4.48 8.32 -15.88
CA HIS A 134 -5.84 8.30 -15.33
C HIS A 134 -5.90 8.50 -13.81
N VAL A 135 -4.74 8.58 -13.16
CA VAL A 135 -4.66 8.71 -11.69
C VAL A 135 -3.73 9.86 -11.32
N THR A 136 -4.15 10.72 -10.40
CA THR A 136 -3.33 11.84 -9.94
C THR A 136 -2.09 11.35 -9.20
N SER A 137 -2.24 10.47 -8.20
CA SER A 137 -1.11 9.91 -7.44
C SER A 137 -1.32 8.44 -7.13
N THR A 138 -0.27 7.64 -7.29
CA THR A 138 -0.28 6.18 -7.07
C THR A 138 0.73 5.77 -6.01
N LEU A 139 0.29 4.98 -5.01
CA LEU A 139 1.13 4.28 -4.05
C LEU A 139 1.34 2.83 -4.51
N TYR A 140 2.58 2.45 -4.75
CA TYR A 140 3.01 1.07 -4.99
C TYR A 140 3.64 0.52 -3.72
N ILE A 141 3.15 -0.61 -3.19
CA ILE A 141 3.58 -1.16 -1.89
C ILE A 141 4.29 -2.50 -2.09
N CYS A 142 5.44 -2.68 -1.45
CA CYS A 142 6.25 -3.90 -1.38
C CYS A 142 6.58 -4.46 -2.78
N TRP A 143 6.05 -5.63 -3.14
CA TRP A 143 6.26 -6.22 -4.46
C TRP A 143 5.82 -5.27 -5.59
N ALA A 144 4.69 -4.59 -5.44
CA ALA A 144 4.25 -3.63 -6.45
C ALA A 144 5.21 -2.44 -6.60
N ALA A 145 5.88 -2.02 -5.54
CA ALA A 145 6.91 -0.98 -5.60
C ALA A 145 8.09 -1.43 -6.47
N GLN A 146 8.58 -2.65 -6.25
CA GLN A 146 9.65 -3.23 -7.09
C GLN A 146 9.19 -3.44 -8.53
N ALA A 147 7.97 -3.94 -8.73
CA ALA A 147 7.38 -4.16 -10.05
C ALA A 147 7.20 -2.84 -10.84
N GLY A 148 6.77 -1.78 -10.17
CA GLY A 148 6.63 -0.46 -10.77
C GLY A 148 7.98 0.17 -11.11
N LEU A 149 8.96 0.10 -10.21
CA LEU A 149 10.33 0.56 -10.45
C LEU A 149 10.97 -0.20 -11.62
N TYR A 150 10.75 -1.51 -11.72
CA TYR A 150 11.22 -2.30 -12.85
C TYR A 150 10.53 -1.91 -14.15
N HIS A 151 9.19 -1.88 -14.16
CA HIS A 151 8.41 -1.61 -15.36
C HIS A 151 8.68 -0.24 -15.96
N PHE A 152 8.75 0.79 -15.12
CA PHE A 152 8.86 2.18 -15.59
C PHE A 152 10.29 2.66 -15.79
N TYR A 153 11.21 2.13 -14.99
CA TYR A 153 12.57 2.70 -14.87
C TYR A 153 13.67 1.65 -15.04
N GLY A 154 13.33 0.38 -15.26
CA GLY A 154 14.28 -0.69 -15.45
C GLY A 154 15.10 -1.04 -14.20
N ILE A 155 14.66 -0.64 -13.01
CA ILE A 155 15.35 -0.95 -11.75
C ILE A 155 15.17 -2.42 -11.39
N PRO A 156 16.24 -3.22 -11.34
CA PRO A 156 16.13 -4.63 -11.01
C PRO A 156 15.84 -4.83 -9.51
N LYS A 157 15.24 -5.95 -9.17
CA LYS A 157 15.21 -6.46 -7.79
C LYS A 157 16.37 -7.41 -7.55
N HIS A 158 16.88 -7.42 -6.32
CA HIS A 158 17.97 -8.27 -5.88
C HIS A 158 17.48 -9.15 -4.73
N GLU A 159 17.86 -10.43 -4.75
CA GLU A 159 17.50 -11.37 -3.68
C GLU A 159 18.33 -11.08 -2.42
N LEU A 160 17.66 -11.07 -1.27
CA LEU A 160 18.30 -10.92 0.03
C LEU A 160 18.86 -12.28 0.50
N PRO A 161 20.02 -12.30 1.17
CA PRO A 161 20.58 -13.53 1.72
C PRO A 161 19.68 -14.15 2.81
N GLN A 162 18.85 -13.34 3.45
CA GLN A 162 17.87 -13.74 4.44
C GLN A 162 16.64 -12.83 4.31
N LYS A 163 15.45 -13.38 4.61
CA LYS A 163 14.22 -12.61 4.65
C LYS A 163 14.33 -11.37 5.54
N MET A 164 14.07 -10.20 5.00
CA MET A 164 13.90 -8.95 5.74
C MET A 164 12.55 -9.02 6.45
N PHE A 165 12.58 -9.29 7.77
CA PHE A 165 11.37 -9.59 8.54
C PHE A 165 11.40 -8.91 9.91
N GLY A 166 10.54 -7.92 10.12
CA GLY A 166 10.48 -7.16 11.37
C GLY A 166 10.11 -5.70 11.18
N VAL A 167 10.43 -4.88 12.19
CA VAL A 167 10.17 -3.45 12.23
C VAL A 167 11.49 -2.68 12.28
N PHE A 168 11.77 -1.93 11.24
CA PHE A 168 13.07 -1.26 11.04
C PHE A 168 12.92 0.26 11.12
N ARG A 169 13.94 0.89 11.69
CA ARG A 169 14.04 2.35 11.75
C ARG A 169 14.40 2.91 10.38
N GLN A 170 13.65 3.89 9.95
CA GLN A 170 13.82 4.59 8.69
C GLN A 170 14.24 6.03 8.93
N TYR A 171 14.95 6.60 7.97
CA TYR A 171 15.43 7.98 7.98
C TYR A 171 14.88 8.72 6.76
N PRO A 172 14.06 9.78 6.93
CA PRO A 172 13.73 10.69 5.85
C PRO A 172 14.99 11.34 5.31
N LEU A 173 15.24 11.23 4.00
CA LEU A 173 16.39 11.88 3.35
C LEU A 173 16.08 13.31 2.89
N ILE A 174 14.80 13.60 2.71
CA ILE A 174 14.28 14.91 2.33
C ILE A 174 13.12 15.24 3.29
N PRO A 175 13.43 15.61 4.55
CA PRO A 175 12.41 15.74 5.61
C PRO A 175 11.38 16.85 5.34
N ASP A 176 11.72 17.85 4.51
CA ASP A 176 10.83 18.97 4.16
C ASP A 176 9.73 18.58 3.14
N LEU A 177 9.77 17.36 2.58
CA LEU A 177 8.69 16.92 1.70
C LEU A 177 7.36 16.83 2.45
N PRO A 178 6.25 17.29 1.85
CA PRO A 178 4.93 17.24 2.48
C PRO A 178 4.51 15.86 2.97
N ILE A 179 5.03 14.79 2.35
CA ILE A 179 4.76 13.41 2.77
C ILE A 179 5.24 13.12 4.20
N PHE A 180 6.30 13.78 4.66
CA PHE A 180 6.89 13.64 6.00
C PHE A 180 6.41 14.69 7.00
N ARG A 181 5.42 15.51 6.66
CA ARG A 181 4.91 16.51 7.58
C ARG A 181 4.41 15.87 8.87
N GLY A 182 4.98 16.29 10.01
CA GLY A 182 4.68 15.76 11.33
C GLY A 182 5.43 14.48 11.70
N PHE A 183 6.34 14.01 10.84
CA PHE A 183 7.27 12.94 11.19
C PHE A 183 8.38 13.49 12.08
N ASP A 184 8.93 12.60 12.90
CA ASP A 184 10.19 12.83 13.63
C ASP A 184 11.38 12.61 12.68
N ASP A 185 12.62 12.86 13.17
CA ASP A 185 13.85 12.61 12.42
C ASP A 185 14.00 11.14 11.97
N THR A 186 13.31 10.23 12.64
CA THR A 186 13.25 8.82 12.30
C THR A 186 11.85 8.28 12.49
N PHE A 187 11.50 7.23 11.75
CA PHE A 187 10.22 6.53 11.92
C PHE A 187 10.37 5.03 11.79
N MET A 188 9.42 4.27 12.31
CA MET A 188 9.43 2.82 12.25
C MET A 188 8.55 2.32 11.12
N MET A 189 9.04 1.29 10.40
CA MET A 189 8.31 0.66 9.29
C MET A 189 8.45 -0.86 9.33
N PRO A 190 7.34 -1.61 9.26
CA PRO A 190 7.36 -3.06 9.07
C PRO A 190 7.89 -3.46 7.70
N HIS A 191 8.66 -4.54 7.65
CA HIS A 191 9.10 -5.19 6.42
C HIS A 191 8.86 -6.69 6.50
N SER A 192 8.44 -7.29 5.39
CA SER A 192 8.35 -8.74 5.18
C SER A 192 8.62 -9.02 3.70
N ARG A 193 9.88 -9.19 3.32
CA ARG A 193 10.29 -9.36 1.92
C ARG A 193 11.55 -10.19 1.76
N HIS A 194 11.68 -10.85 0.61
CA HIS A 194 12.85 -11.65 0.22
C HIS A 194 13.75 -10.95 -0.80
N THR A 195 13.33 -9.78 -1.30
CA THR A 195 14.06 -9.01 -2.31
C THR A 195 14.13 -7.55 -1.93
N GLU A 196 15.09 -6.83 -2.55
CA GLU A 196 15.31 -5.40 -2.38
C GLU A 196 15.62 -4.71 -3.72
N VAL A 197 15.61 -3.38 -3.71
CA VAL A 197 16.16 -2.53 -4.77
C VAL A 197 17.40 -1.82 -4.23
N TRP A 198 18.47 -1.76 -5.03
CA TRP A 198 19.70 -1.13 -4.60
C TRP A 198 19.68 0.37 -4.86
N ARG A 199 20.19 1.12 -3.89
CA ARG A 199 20.41 2.56 -4.00
C ARG A 199 21.18 2.91 -5.27
N SER A 200 22.27 2.18 -5.56
CA SER A 200 23.12 2.39 -6.73
C SER A 200 22.40 2.22 -8.07
N ASP A 201 21.31 1.46 -8.14
CA ASP A 201 20.52 1.33 -9.37
C ASP A 201 19.54 2.49 -9.51
N ILE A 202 18.92 2.89 -8.40
CA ILE A 202 17.96 4.01 -8.38
C ILE A 202 18.66 5.33 -8.72
N GLU A 203 19.86 5.59 -8.21
CA GLU A 203 20.61 6.83 -8.44
C GLU A 203 21.07 7.02 -9.90
N LYS A 204 21.01 5.98 -10.72
CA LYS A 204 21.26 6.10 -12.18
C LYS A 204 20.10 6.76 -12.93
N VAL A 205 18.92 6.86 -12.33
CA VAL A 205 17.70 7.39 -12.94
C VAL A 205 17.33 8.71 -12.31
N HIS A 206 17.51 9.81 -13.05
CA HIS A 206 17.33 11.17 -12.53
C HIS A 206 15.92 11.52 -12.08
N GLU A 207 14.91 10.85 -12.63
CA GLU A 207 13.50 11.03 -12.28
C GLU A 207 13.13 10.43 -10.91
N LEU A 208 13.99 9.55 -10.37
CA LEU A 208 13.76 8.88 -9.11
C LEU A 208 14.44 9.64 -7.97
N LYS A 209 13.70 9.87 -6.89
CA LYS A 209 14.20 10.45 -5.65
C LYS A 209 14.05 9.44 -4.52
N ILE A 210 15.16 8.99 -3.94
CA ILE A 210 15.12 8.22 -2.70
C ILE A 210 14.75 9.19 -1.59
N ILE A 211 13.59 8.98 -0.96
CA ILE A 211 13.07 9.90 0.06
C ILE A 211 13.19 9.35 1.48
N ALA A 212 13.33 8.02 1.63
CA ALA A 212 13.65 7.40 2.91
C ALA A 212 14.44 6.11 2.73
N GLU A 213 15.34 5.85 3.68
CA GLU A 213 16.14 4.62 3.73
C GLU A 213 16.52 4.23 5.16
N SER A 214 17.08 3.05 5.32
CA SER A 214 17.60 2.51 6.58
C SER A 214 18.94 1.83 6.36
N PRO A 215 19.91 1.97 7.28
CA PRO A 215 21.12 1.15 7.25
C PRO A 215 20.83 -0.36 7.36
N ASP A 216 19.72 -0.72 8.03
CA ASP A 216 19.37 -2.10 8.31
C ASP A 216 18.43 -2.72 7.26
N SER A 217 17.61 -1.93 6.58
CA SER A 217 16.63 -2.42 5.61
C SER A 217 16.74 -1.81 4.20
N GLY A 218 17.80 -1.05 3.92
CA GLY A 218 18.04 -0.45 2.61
C GLY A 218 17.03 0.62 2.23
N VAL A 219 16.84 0.85 0.93
CA VAL A 219 15.90 1.84 0.41
C VAL A 219 14.47 1.44 0.73
N SER A 220 13.75 2.33 1.38
CA SER A 220 12.37 2.07 1.82
C SER A 220 11.30 2.87 1.08
N MET A 221 11.63 4.08 0.65
CA MET A 221 10.69 4.91 -0.10
C MET A 221 11.39 5.64 -1.26
N VAL A 222 10.81 5.52 -2.45
CA VAL A 222 11.23 6.25 -3.65
C VAL A 222 10.04 7.02 -4.17
N MET A 223 10.28 8.26 -4.59
CA MET A 223 9.27 9.13 -5.21
C MET A 223 9.68 9.45 -6.65
N ALA A 224 8.71 9.51 -7.54
CA ALA A 224 8.88 9.94 -8.92
C ALA A 224 7.77 10.91 -9.34
N ARG A 225 8.00 11.62 -10.46
CA ARG A 225 7.03 12.51 -11.08
C ARG A 225 6.39 13.48 -10.07
N GLU A 226 7.25 14.03 -9.18
CA GLU A 226 6.85 15.03 -8.16
C GLU A 226 5.73 14.58 -7.21
N GLY A 227 5.69 13.27 -6.88
CA GLY A 227 4.70 12.69 -5.98
C GLY A 227 3.48 12.08 -6.69
N ARG A 228 3.48 12.02 -8.00
CA ARG A 228 2.49 11.21 -8.74
C ARG A 228 2.74 9.71 -8.60
N GLU A 229 3.96 9.31 -8.22
CA GLU A 229 4.32 7.91 -7.99
C GLU A 229 5.15 7.78 -6.71
N PHE A 230 4.71 6.92 -5.80
CA PHE A 230 5.44 6.52 -4.60
C PHE A 230 5.67 5.02 -4.61
N PHE A 231 6.89 4.60 -4.42
CA PHE A 231 7.30 3.19 -4.34
C PHE A 231 7.81 2.92 -2.92
N ILE A 232 7.06 2.12 -2.16
CA ILE A 232 7.31 1.85 -0.74
C ILE A 232 7.61 0.37 -0.58
N THR A 233 8.84 0.03 -0.20
CA THR A 233 9.28 -1.37 -0.10
C THR A 233 8.86 -2.05 1.20
N GLY A 234 8.42 -1.29 2.20
CA GLY A 234 7.88 -1.77 3.46
C GLY A 234 6.35 -1.71 3.52
N HIS A 235 5.80 -1.88 4.72
CA HIS A 235 4.38 -2.08 4.97
C HIS A 235 3.85 -1.19 6.09
N LEU A 236 3.61 0.09 5.82
CA LEU A 236 2.97 0.98 6.80
C LEU A 236 1.52 0.57 7.09
N GLU A 237 0.87 -0.12 6.16
CA GLU A 237 -0.52 -0.56 6.27
C GLU A 237 -0.74 -1.73 7.23
N TYR A 238 0.30 -2.44 7.64
CA TYR A 238 0.16 -3.65 8.45
C TYR A 238 -0.54 -3.40 9.80
N ALA A 239 -1.50 -4.27 10.10
CA ALA A 239 -2.11 -4.37 11.43
C ALA A 239 -1.07 -4.79 12.48
N PRO A 240 -1.33 -4.51 13.77
CA PRO A 240 -0.41 -4.87 14.86
C PRO A 240 0.04 -6.32 14.87
N ASP A 241 -0.82 -7.25 14.50
CA ASP A 241 -0.61 -8.69 14.58
C ASP A 241 -0.22 -9.36 13.25
N THR A 242 -0.02 -8.58 12.18
CA THR A 242 0.25 -9.14 10.84
C THR A 242 1.53 -9.97 10.82
N LEU A 243 2.65 -9.43 11.33
CA LEU A 243 3.91 -10.16 11.38
C LEU A 243 3.88 -11.34 12.36
N ASP A 244 3.11 -11.25 13.45
CA ASP A 244 2.91 -12.37 14.39
C ASP A 244 2.16 -13.53 13.74
N LYS A 245 1.08 -13.23 13.01
CA LYS A 245 0.34 -14.23 12.23
C LYS A 245 1.20 -14.89 11.17
N GLU A 246 2.03 -14.10 10.49
CA GLU A 246 2.97 -14.60 9.50
C GLU A 246 4.03 -15.50 10.13
N TYR A 247 4.65 -15.05 11.21
CA TYR A 247 5.62 -15.84 11.97
C TYR A 247 5.03 -17.17 12.45
N LYS A 248 3.84 -17.15 13.08
CA LYS A 248 3.17 -18.35 13.56
C LYS A 248 2.73 -19.29 12.46
N ARG A 249 2.31 -18.76 11.32
CA ARG A 249 1.95 -19.57 10.12
C ARG A 249 3.14 -20.35 9.59
N ASP A 250 4.32 -19.73 9.56
CA ASP A 250 5.53 -20.27 8.94
C ASP A 250 6.37 -21.07 9.94
N ASN A 251 6.35 -20.70 11.21
CA ASN A 251 7.02 -21.41 12.30
C ASN A 251 6.37 -22.79 12.51
N GLY A 252 7.14 -23.84 12.27
CA GLY A 252 6.66 -25.24 12.29
C GLY A 252 6.40 -25.85 10.90
N LYS A 253 6.44 -25.04 9.83
CA LYS A 253 6.41 -25.54 8.46
C LYS A 253 7.78 -25.50 7.79
N ARG A 254 8.65 -24.63 8.26
CA ARG A 254 10.00 -24.39 7.74
C ARG A 254 10.99 -24.27 8.91
N ASN A 255 12.20 -24.80 8.72
CA ASN A 255 13.24 -24.75 9.75
C ASN A 255 14.04 -23.44 9.74
N ASP A 256 13.81 -22.56 8.77
CA ASP A 256 14.55 -21.32 8.51
C ASP A 256 13.76 -20.06 8.89
N VAL A 257 12.68 -20.22 9.67
CA VAL A 257 11.81 -19.10 10.06
C VAL A 257 12.46 -18.29 11.17
N VAL A 258 12.79 -17.06 10.85
CA VAL A 258 13.36 -16.10 11.80
C VAL A 258 12.24 -15.34 12.48
N LYS A 259 12.39 -15.12 13.78
CA LYS A 259 11.52 -14.25 14.55
C LYS A 259 11.60 -12.81 14.01
N PRO A 260 10.46 -12.09 13.89
CA PRO A 260 10.49 -10.71 13.37
C PRO A 260 11.30 -9.81 14.31
N PHE A 261 12.26 -9.09 13.71
CA PHE A 261 13.18 -8.18 14.40
C PHE A 261 12.39 -6.98 14.98
N ASN A 262 12.75 -6.58 16.21
CA ASN A 262 12.23 -5.40 16.89
C ASN A 262 10.69 -5.29 16.89
N TYR A 263 10.02 -6.41 17.04
CA TYR A 263 8.57 -6.50 16.90
C TYR A 263 7.86 -6.93 18.20
N TYR A 264 8.43 -7.86 18.97
CA TYR A 264 7.82 -8.30 20.21
C TYR A 264 8.30 -7.49 21.43
N ARG A 265 7.45 -7.36 22.42
CA ARG A 265 7.83 -6.75 23.71
C ARG A 265 8.91 -7.59 24.35
N ASP A 266 9.99 -6.93 24.80
CA ASP A 266 11.17 -7.59 25.39
C ASP A 266 11.72 -8.74 24.53
N ASP A 267 11.51 -8.67 23.23
CA ASP A 267 11.90 -9.68 22.25
C ASP A 267 11.27 -11.08 22.48
N ASP A 268 10.14 -11.15 23.22
CA ASP A 268 9.44 -12.36 23.61
C ASP A 268 8.09 -12.50 22.88
N PRO A 269 7.92 -13.51 22.00
CA PRO A 269 6.68 -13.74 21.28
C PRO A 269 5.44 -13.95 22.17
N SER A 270 5.63 -14.43 23.40
CA SER A 270 4.53 -14.62 24.36
C SER A 270 3.92 -13.32 24.87
N LYS A 271 4.68 -12.21 24.81
CA LYS A 271 4.25 -10.87 25.26
C LYS A 271 3.52 -10.07 24.17
N GLY A 272 3.43 -10.62 22.96
CA GLY A 272 2.74 -10.00 21.85
C GLY A 272 3.50 -8.80 21.22
N PRO A 273 2.94 -8.21 20.16
CA PRO A 273 3.60 -7.16 19.40
C PRO A 273 3.75 -5.85 20.16
N PHE A 274 4.86 -5.16 19.91
CA PHE A 274 5.11 -3.78 20.26
C PHE A 274 4.95 -2.89 19.03
N VAL A 275 3.84 -2.16 18.96
CA VAL A 275 3.49 -1.36 17.78
C VAL A 275 4.16 0.01 17.84
N SER A 276 5.12 0.26 16.97
CA SER A 276 5.90 1.50 16.90
C SER A 276 5.74 2.28 15.59
N TRP A 277 4.90 1.80 14.65
CA TRP A 277 4.74 2.42 13.32
C TRP A 277 3.36 3.04 13.08
N ARG A 278 2.38 2.81 13.94
CA ARG A 278 0.97 3.22 13.71
C ARG A 278 0.80 4.73 13.50
N SER A 279 1.49 5.55 14.30
CA SER A 279 1.39 7.01 14.17
C SER A 279 1.91 7.48 12.82
N TYR A 280 3.07 6.96 12.40
CA TYR A 280 3.69 7.28 11.12
C TYR A 280 2.86 6.78 9.93
N ALA A 281 2.26 5.59 10.04
CA ALA A 281 1.31 5.08 9.05
C ALA A 281 0.14 6.04 8.84
N ASN A 282 -0.50 6.48 9.92
CA ASN A 282 -1.60 7.44 9.86
C ASN A 282 -1.16 8.78 9.26
N LEU A 283 -0.01 9.31 9.66
CA LEU A 283 0.54 10.55 9.11
C LEU A 283 0.85 10.40 7.61
N PHE A 284 1.51 9.31 7.21
CA PHE A 284 1.86 9.05 5.82
C PHE A 284 0.62 9.04 4.92
N PHE A 285 -0.39 8.24 5.24
CA PHE A 285 -1.61 8.16 4.44
C PHE A 285 -2.41 9.47 4.46
N CYS A 286 -2.47 10.15 5.60
CA CYS A 286 -3.10 11.46 5.70
C CYS A 286 -2.39 12.51 4.84
N ASN A 287 -1.05 12.56 4.88
CA ASN A 287 -0.24 13.47 4.08
C ASN A 287 -0.35 13.15 2.58
N TRP A 288 -0.30 11.86 2.20
CA TRP A 288 -0.52 11.47 0.81
C TRP A 288 -1.88 11.91 0.29
N ILE A 289 -2.96 11.62 1.03
CA ILE A 289 -4.32 12.04 0.65
C ILE A 289 -4.41 13.56 0.52
N ASN A 290 -3.85 14.30 1.48
CA ASN A 290 -3.99 15.75 1.52
C ASN A 290 -3.13 16.46 0.48
N TYR A 291 -1.84 16.10 0.37
CA TYR A 291 -0.86 16.87 -0.42
C TYR A 291 -0.64 16.34 -1.83
N TYR A 292 -0.85 15.05 -2.08
CA TYR A 292 -0.55 14.43 -3.37
C TYR A 292 -1.78 13.89 -4.10
N VAL A 293 -2.93 13.79 -3.40
CA VAL A 293 -4.21 13.42 -4.00
C VAL A 293 -5.11 14.63 -4.06
N TYR A 294 -5.54 15.16 -2.92
CA TYR A 294 -6.55 16.21 -2.86
C TYR A 294 -6.08 17.55 -3.46
N GLN A 295 -4.88 18.00 -3.12
CA GLN A 295 -4.37 19.29 -3.60
C GLN A 295 -3.87 19.25 -5.05
N GLU A 296 -3.41 18.10 -5.53
CA GLU A 296 -2.89 17.93 -6.88
C GLU A 296 -3.96 17.52 -7.90
N THR A 297 -5.10 16.96 -7.46
CA THR A 297 -6.19 16.62 -8.38
C THR A 297 -6.80 17.90 -8.93
N PRO A 298 -6.88 18.06 -10.26
CA PRO A 298 -7.52 19.22 -10.86
C PRO A 298 -9.01 19.29 -10.49
N TYR A 299 -9.57 20.51 -10.43
CA TYR A 299 -10.99 20.70 -10.11
C TYR A 299 -11.89 19.87 -11.03
N ASN A 300 -11.59 19.87 -12.33
CA ASN A 300 -12.19 18.96 -13.28
C ASN A 300 -11.28 17.73 -13.43
N ILE A 301 -11.71 16.58 -12.90
CA ILE A 301 -10.93 15.35 -12.88
C ILE A 301 -10.57 14.84 -14.30
N GLU A 302 -11.33 15.23 -15.32
CA GLU A 302 -11.03 14.83 -16.70
C GLU A 302 -9.77 15.50 -17.26
N GLU A 303 -9.24 16.51 -16.57
CA GLU A 303 -8.00 17.22 -16.92
C GLU A 303 -6.73 16.52 -16.38
N ILE A 304 -6.82 15.38 -15.72
CA ILE A 304 -5.66 14.56 -15.33
C ILE A 304 -4.94 14.09 -16.60
N GLU A 305 -3.62 14.39 -16.70
CA GLU A 305 -2.74 14.04 -17.83
C GLU A 305 -1.73 12.95 -17.42
#